data_045fe9d1c4ffa816fe8f937634d347e3
#
_entry.id   045fe9d1c4ffa816fe8f937634d347e3
#
_cell.length_a   1.000
_cell.length_b   1.000
_cell.length_c   1.000
_cell.angle_alpha   90.00
_cell.angle_beta   90.00
_cell.angle_gamma   90.00
#
_symmetry.space_group_name_H-M   'P 1'
#
loop_
_entity.id
_entity.type
_entity.pdbx_description
1 polymer ?
#
loop_
_entity_poly.entity_id
_entity_poly.type
_entity_poly.pdbx_seq_one_letter_code
_entity_poly.pdbx_strand_id
1 'polypeptide(L)'
;LGVPYEIVRVDARPGRGESPEAAARTARYGAFASRLRRGEVLLAAHHADDQLETVLLQWLRGGGLRAVAGMRPVTPFAGGWLARPLLAFTRAELQAWAQGRGLEWLQDPANADPRFDRNYLRLEVLPRLRVRWPAAARTVGRVAAQAVEALEIEAEVVASDLASVVE
;
A
#
# COMPACT_ATOMS: atom_id res chain seq x y z
N LEU A 1 2.07 -10.46 -23.39
CA LEU A 1 0.79 -10.71 -22.70
C LEU A 1 -0.43 -10.27 -23.49
N GLY A 2 -0.28 -9.49 -24.60
CA GLY A 2 -1.41 -9.03 -25.43
C GLY A 2 -2.40 -8.09 -24.72
N VAL A 3 -2.04 -7.55 -23.57
CA VAL A 3 -2.88 -6.60 -22.81
C VAL A 3 -2.63 -5.19 -23.34
N PRO A 4 -3.68 -4.39 -23.63
CA PRO A 4 -3.53 -3.00 -23.99
C PRO A 4 -2.80 -2.23 -22.89
N TYR A 5 -1.91 -1.31 -23.25
CA TYR A 5 -1.25 -0.44 -22.30
C TYR A 5 -1.25 1.02 -22.79
N GLU A 6 -1.21 1.94 -21.85
CA GLU A 6 -1.08 3.36 -22.12
C GLU A 6 0.10 3.94 -21.32
N ILE A 7 0.92 4.76 -21.96
CA ILE A 7 2.02 5.49 -21.31
C ILE A 7 1.56 6.91 -21.02
N VAL A 8 1.50 7.25 -19.73
CA VAL A 8 1.11 8.58 -19.27
C VAL A 8 2.32 9.28 -18.68
N ARG A 9 2.69 10.40 -19.27
CA ARG A 9 3.74 11.27 -18.71
C ARG A 9 3.12 12.18 -17.66
N VAL A 10 3.72 12.24 -16.48
CA VAL A 10 3.29 13.10 -15.36
C VAL A 10 4.46 13.96 -14.89
N ASP A 11 4.18 15.16 -14.40
CA ASP A 11 5.16 15.96 -13.68
C ASP A 11 5.15 15.54 -12.21
N ALA A 12 6.27 14.99 -11.77
CA ALA A 12 6.46 14.47 -10.40
C ALA A 12 7.53 15.28 -9.65
N ARG A 13 7.79 16.55 -10.04
CA ARG A 13 8.72 17.41 -9.31
C ARG A 13 8.16 17.73 -7.92
N PRO A 14 8.96 17.53 -6.86
CA PRO A 14 8.49 17.79 -5.51
C PRO A 14 8.30 19.28 -5.27
N GLY A 15 7.24 19.64 -4.56
CA GLY A 15 7.02 20.97 -4.04
C GLY A 15 7.99 21.30 -2.88
N ARG A 16 7.95 22.54 -2.38
CA ARG A 16 8.79 22.97 -1.27
C ARG A 16 8.45 22.16 0.02
N GLY A 17 9.41 21.39 0.51
CA GLY A 17 9.24 20.53 1.69
C GLY A 17 8.58 19.19 1.42
N GLU A 18 8.24 18.87 0.19
CA GLU A 18 7.69 17.57 -0.22
C GLU A 18 8.81 16.59 -0.56
N SER A 19 8.65 15.31 -0.18
CA SER A 19 9.60 14.29 -0.60
C SER A 19 9.36 13.90 -2.07
N PRO A 20 10.43 13.57 -2.83
CA PRO A 20 10.29 13.10 -4.22
C PRO A 20 9.36 11.89 -4.36
N GLU A 21 9.36 10.98 -3.37
CA GLU A 21 8.46 9.82 -3.35
C GLU A 21 7.00 10.23 -3.22
N ALA A 22 6.70 11.20 -2.34
CA ALA A 22 5.34 11.72 -2.16
C ALA A 22 4.84 12.41 -3.43
N ALA A 23 5.64 13.30 -4.04
CA ALA A 23 5.31 13.96 -5.28
C ALA A 23 5.05 12.97 -6.42
N ALA A 24 5.93 11.99 -6.61
CA ALA A 24 5.75 10.94 -7.62
C ALA A 24 4.50 10.08 -7.38
N ARG A 25 4.20 9.79 -6.11
CA ARG A 25 2.98 9.08 -5.73
C ARG A 25 1.74 9.91 -6.06
N THR A 26 1.70 11.17 -5.67
CA THR A 26 0.59 12.09 -5.93
C THR A 26 0.32 12.23 -7.42
N ALA A 27 1.36 12.48 -8.22
CA ALA A 27 1.26 12.60 -9.67
C ALA A 27 0.72 11.31 -10.32
N ARG A 28 1.22 10.15 -9.92
CA ARG A 28 0.77 8.84 -10.43
C ARG A 28 -0.69 8.56 -10.10
N TYR A 29 -1.10 8.77 -8.85
CA TYR A 29 -2.49 8.53 -8.44
C TYR A 29 -3.46 9.55 -9.06
N GLY A 30 -3.03 10.80 -9.26
CA GLY A 30 -3.78 11.81 -10.02
C GLY A 30 -4.02 11.37 -11.48
N ALA A 31 -3.00 10.82 -12.14
CA ALA A 31 -3.13 10.28 -13.49
C ALA A 31 -4.08 9.07 -13.56
N PHE A 32 -4.08 8.20 -12.56
CA PHE A 32 -5.06 7.10 -12.47
C PHE A 32 -6.47 7.63 -12.24
N ALA A 33 -6.64 8.57 -11.31
CA ALA A 33 -7.95 9.16 -10.98
C ALA A 33 -8.62 9.81 -12.20
N SER A 34 -7.83 10.51 -13.05
CA SER A 34 -8.36 11.17 -14.26
C SER A 34 -8.80 10.19 -15.36
N ARG A 35 -8.44 8.89 -15.26
CA ARG A 35 -8.76 7.86 -16.26
C ARG A 35 -9.76 6.84 -15.77
N LEU A 36 -9.88 6.68 -14.46
CA LEU A 36 -10.80 5.71 -13.88
C LEU A 36 -12.25 6.17 -14.09
N ARG A 37 -13.07 5.35 -14.72
CA ARG A 37 -14.49 5.61 -14.93
C ARG A 37 -15.28 5.16 -13.69
N ARG A 38 -16.47 5.66 -13.58
CA ARG A 38 -17.38 5.28 -12.49
C ARG A 38 -17.63 3.74 -12.49
N GLY A 39 -17.41 3.12 -11.34
CA GLY A 39 -17.58 1.68 -11.16
C GLY A 39 -16.39 0.82 -11.60
N GLU A 40 -15.36 1.39 -12.24
CA GLU A 40 -14.15 0.64 -12.58
C GLU A 40 -13.27 0.38 -11.36
N VAL A 41 -12.40 -0.62 -11.46
CA VAL A 41 -11.49 -1.04 -10.42
C VAL A 41 -10.04 -0.87 -10.87
N LEU A 42 -9.28 -0.03 -10.18
CA LEU A 42 -7.82 0.06 -10.31
C LEU A 42 -7.19 -1.08 -9.49
N LEU A 43 -6.43 -1.95 -10.14
CA LEU A 43 -5.67 -3.00 -9.46
C LEU A 43 -4.25 -2.50 -9.15
N ALA A 44 -3.84 -2.63 -7.89
CA ALA A 44 -2.48 -2.35 -7.45
C ALA A 44 -1.82 -3.62 -6.91
N ALA A 45 -0.58 -3.89 -7.34
CA ALA A 45 0.17 -5.09 -6.98
C ALA A 45 0.90 -4.96 -5.62
N HIS A 46 0.31 -4.25 -4.65
CA HIS A 46 0.84 -4.24 -3.29
C HIS A 46 0.70 -5.63 -2.65
N HIS A 47 1.73 -6.05 -1.93
CA HIS A 47 1.83 -7.36 -1.31
C HIS A 47 2.06 -7.27 0.21
N ALA A 48 2.15 -8.40 0.91
CA ALA A 48 2.26 -8.43 2.37
C ALA A 48 3.50 -7.70 2.92
N ASP A 49 4.61 -7.71 2.18
CA ASP A 49 5.82 -6.98 2.59
C ASP A 49 5.63 -5.46 2.44
N ASP A 50 4.89 -4.99 1.42
CA ASP A 50 4.53 -3.57 1.30
C ASP A 50 3.60 -3.13 2.45
N GLN A 51 2.72 -4.03 2.90
CA GLN A 51 1.88 -3.79 4.07
C GLN A 51 2.73 -3.60 5.33
N LEU A 52 3.68 -4.51 5.56
CA LEU A 52 4.63 -4.43 6.68
C LEU A 52 5.41 -3.11 6.65
N GLU A 53 5.98 -2.75 5.49
CA GLU A 53 6.68 -1.48 5.30
C GLU A 53 5.78 -0.28 5.61
N THR A 54 4.55 -0.29 5.11
CA THR A 54 3.59 0.81 5.29
C THR A 54 3.20 0.98 6.75
N VAL A 55 2.86 -0.10 7.43
CA VAL A 55 2.49 -0.07 8.86
C VAL A 55 3.65 0.44 9.70
N LEU A 56 4.86 -0.07 9.49
CA LEU A 56 6.05 0.37 10.23
C LEU A 56 6.34 1.86 10.01
N LEU A 57 6.33 2.33 8.76
CA LEU A 57 6.59 3.75 8.45
C LEU A 57 5.56 4.68 9.09
N GLN A 58 4.28 4.32 9.02
CA GLN A 58 3.22 5.14 9.60
C GLN A 58 3.30 5.13 11.13
N TRP A 59 3.59 3.99 11.73
CA TRP A 59 3.76 3.86 13.18
C TRP A 59 4.95 4.66 13.71
N LEU A 60 6.10 4.56 13.05
CA LEU A 60 7.31 5.34 13.39
C LEU A 60 7.12 6.86 13.23
N ARG A 61 6.15 7.28 12.44
CA ARG A 61 5.74 8.69 12.29
C ARG A 61 4.66 9.13 13.30
N GLY A 62 4.38 8.32 14.31
CA GLY A 62 3.43 8.63 15.37
C GLY A 62 1.97 8.36 15.00
N GLY A 63 1.71 7.55 13.98
CA GLY A 63 0.34 7.16 13.61
C GLY A 63 -0.29 6.24 14.67
N GLY A 64 -1.55 6.48 15.01
CA GLY A 64 -2.37 5.67 15.92
C GLY A 64 -2.95 4.42 15.23
N LEU A 65 -4.17 4.02 15.64
CA LEU A 65 -4.86 2.83 15.13
C LEU A 65 -4.98 2.81 13.60
N ARG A 66 -5.22 3.98 12.98
CA ARG A 66 -5.27 4.13 11.50
C ARG A 66 -3.96 3.78 10.81
N ALA A 67 -2.83 4.03 11.46
CA ALA A 67 -1.51 3.65 10.95
C ALA A 67 -1.33 2.12 10.96
N VAL A 68 -1.80 1.47 12.03
CA VAL A 68 -1.76 0.01 12.16
C VAL A 68 -2.67 -0.68 11.13
N ALA A 69 -3.80 -0.07 10.79
CA ALA A 69 -4.71 -0.56 9.74
C ALA A 69 -4.04 -0.61 8.34
N GLY A 70 -3.00 0.19 8.12
CA GLY A 70 -2.21 0.17 6.90
C GLY A 70 -3.02 0.34 5.61
N MET A 71 -2.79 -0.53 4.63
CA MET A 71 -3.52 -0.55 3.37
C MET A 71 -4.70 -1.53 3.46
N ARG A 72 -5.90 -1.06 3.11
CA ARG A 72 -7.08 -1.93 2.97
C ARG A 72 -7.03 -2.72 1.66
N PRO A 73 -7.58 -3.95 1.62
CA PRO A 73 -7.67 -4.74 0.38
C PRO A 73 -8.42 -4.01 -0.73
N VAL A 74 -9.50 -3.32 -0.38
CA VAL A 74 -10.31 -2.50 -1.29
C VAL A 74 -10.61 -1.16 -0.63
N THR A 75 -10.50 -0.07 -1.40
CA THR A 75 -10.85 1.29 -0.96
C THR A 75 -11.56 2.05 -2.08
N PRO A 76 -12.52 2.94 -1.78
CA PRO A 76 -13.06 3.86 -2.77
C PRO A 76 -11.93 4.72 -3.37
N PHE A 77 -11.99 4.95 -4.68
CA PHE A 77 -11.02 5.77 -5.39
C PHE A 77 -11.62 6.38 -6.65
N ALA A 78 -11.61 7.71 -6.77
CA ALA A 78 -11.99 8.47 -7.97
C ALA A 78 -13.32 8.05 -8.63
N GLY A 79 -14.36 7.77 -7.83
CA GLY A 79 -15.67 7.32 -8.33
C GLY A 79 -15.75 5.82 -8.68
N GLY A 80 -14.66 5.09 -8.52
CA GLY A 80 -14.55 3.64 -8.61
C GLY A 80 -13.85 3.07 -7.37
N TRP A 81 -13.01 2.06 -7.56
CA TRP A 81 -12.35 1.33 -6.49
C TRP A 81 -10.86 1.13 -6.75
N LEU A 82 -10.07 1.10 -5.70
CA LEU A 82 -8.69 0.64 -5.71
C LEU A 82 -8.62 -0.70 -4.96
N ALA A 83 -8.27 -1.78 -5.65
CA ALA A 83 -8.13 -3.11 -5.08
C ALA A 83 -6.66 -3.56 -5.06
N ARG A 84 -6.30 -4.33 -4.03
CA ARG A 84 -4.95 -4.88 -3.80
C ARG A 84 -5.03 -6.40 -3.62
N PRO A 85 -5.25 -7.16 -4.70
CA PRO A 85 -5.51 -8.60 -4.61
C PRO A 85 -4.31 -9.40 -4.11
N LEU A 86 -3.09 -8.86 -4.18
CA LEU A 86 -1.87 -9.54 -3.75
C LEU A 86 -1.49 -9.27 -2.28
N LEU A 87 -2.29 -8.53 -1.53
CA LEU A 87 -1.95 -8.08 -0.18
C LEU A 87 -1.77 -9.24 0.83
N ALA A 88 -2.36 -10.41 0.56
CA ALA A 88 -2.19 -11.62 1.38
C ALA A 88 -0.91 -12.42 1.08
N PHE A 89 -0.25 -12.15 -0.04
CA PHE A 89 0.93 -12.88 -0.49
C PHE A 89 2.21 -12.14 -0.15
N THR A 90 3.24 -12.86 0.23
CA THR A 90 4.58 -12.30 0.43
C THR A 90 5.31 -12.10 -0.91
N ARG A 91 6.27 -11.19 -0.93
CA ARG A 91 7.14 -10.98 -2.09
C ARG A 91 7.85 -12.28 -2.52
N ALA A 92 8.30 -13.09 -1.55
CA ALA A 92 8.97 -14.35 -1.83
C ALA A 92 8.04 -15.35 -2.54
N GLU A 93 6.78 -15.47 -2.12
CA GLU A 93 5.79 -16.32 -2.78
C GLU A 93 5.51 -15.86 -4.22
N LEU A 94 5.34 -14.54 -4.42
CA LEU A 94 5.13 -13.99 -5.76
C LEU A 94 6.33 -14.21 -6.68
N GLN A 95 7.55 -14.05 -6.16
CA GLN A 95 8.78 -14.32 -6.92
C GLN A 95 8.91 -15.80 -7.28
N ALA A 96 8.67 -16.71 -6.33
CA ALA A 96 8.69 -18.15 -6.58
C ALA A 96 7.65 -18.56 -7.63
N TRP A 97 6.44 -17.98 -7.57
CA TRP A 97 5.39 -18.22 -8.55
C TRP A 97 5.79 -17.72 -9.95
N ALA A 98 6.36 -16.51 -10.05
CA ALA A 98 6.81 -15.94 -11.32
C ALA A 98 7.96 -16.75 -11.93
N GLN A 99 8.94 -17.16 -11.12
CA GLN A 99 10.06 -18.02 -11.55
C GLN A 99 9.56 -19.37 -12.06
N GLY A 100 8.63 -20.01 -11.34
CA GLY A 100 8.04 -21.29 -11.74
C GLY A 100 7.25 -21.22 -13.06
N ARG A 101 6.91 -20.01 -13.52
CA ARG A 101 6.26 -19.75 -14.82
C ARG A 101 7.20 -19.18 -15.90
N GLY A 102 8.49 -19.08 -15.61
CA GLY A 102 9.48 -18.52 -16.54
C GLY A 102 9.26 -17.03 -16.85
N LEU A 103 8.61 -16.29 -15.95
CA LEU A 103 8.39 -14.87 -16.15
C LEU A 103 9.68 -14.10 -15.82
N GLU A 104 10.04 -13.19 -16.71
CA GLU A 104 11.13 -12.25 -16.51
C GLU A 104 10.58 -10.91 -16.00
N TRP A 105 11.32 -10.24 -15.12
CA TRP A 105 10.99 -8.91 -14.63
C TRP A 105 12.23 -8.02 -14.53
N LEU A 106 12.00 -6.72 -14.68
CA LEU A 106 13.05 -5.73 -14.49
C LEU A 106 13.18 -5.37 -13.01
N GLN A 107 14.41 -5.17 -12.58
CA GLN A 107 14.71 -4.59 -11.27
C GLN A 107 14.98 -3.10 -11.46
N ASP A 108 14.17 -2.25 -10.80
CA ASP A 108 14.39 -0.81 -10.81
C ASP A 108 15.58 -0.47 -9.89
N PRO A 109 16.67 0.14 -10.41
CA PRO A 109 17.82 0.53 -9.61
C PRO A 109 17.48 1.50 -8.46
N ALA A 110 16.42 2.31 -8.60
CA ALA A 110 15.97 3.22 -7.55
C ALA A 110 15.53 2.50 -6.26
N ASN A 111 15.19 1.21 -6.34
CA ASN A 111 14.86 0.40 -5.16
C ASN A 111 16.06 0.09 -4.26
N ALA A 112 17.28 0.34 -4.73
CA ALA A 112 18.52 0.09 -3.99
C ALA A 112 19.03 1.32 -3.20
N ASP A 113 18.40 2.49 -3.32
CA ASP A 113 18.84 3.72 -2.67
C ASP A 113 18.31 3.82 -1.22
N PRO A 114 19.17 3.63 -0.18
CA PRO A 114 18.75 3.61 1.22
C PRO A 114 18.41 5.00 1.78
N ARG A 115 18.60 6.09 1.02
CA ARG A 115 18.23 7.45 1.45
C ARG A 115 16.73 7.63 1.60
N PHE A 116 15.93 6.76 0.97
CA PHE A 116 14.49 6.73 1.13
C PHE A 116 14.10 5.82 2.29
N ASP A 117 13.31 6.31 3.24
CA ASP A 117 12.85 5.57 4.44
C ASP A 117 12.36 4.16 4.11
N ARG A 118 11.59 4.03 3.04
CA ARG A 118 11.03 2.73 2.62
C ARG A 118 12.11 1.77 2.16
N ASN A 119 13.08 2.25 1.39
CA ASN A 119 14.21 1.44 0.96
C ASN A 119 15.12 1.08 2.16
N TYR A 120 15.35 2.03 3.07
CA TYR A 120 16.10 1.77 4.30
C TYR A 120 15.46 0.65 5.12
N LEU A 121 14.14 0.70 5.34
CA LEU A 121 13.43 -0.39 6.01
C LEU A 121 13.62 -1.71 5.27
N ARG A 122 13.44 -1.72 3.96
CA ARG A 122 13.51 -2.92 3.10
C ARG A 122 14.90 -3.55 3.09
N LEU A 123 15.95 -2.73 3.05
CA LEU A 123 17.33 -3.19 2.86
C LEU A 123 18.03 -3.49 4.20
N GLU A 124 17.76 -2.68 5.24
CA GLU A 124 18.53 -2.72 6.48
C GLU A 124 17.74 -3.32 7.65
N VAL A 125 16.46 -2.99 7.79
CA VAL A 125 15.67 -3.36 8.98
C VAL A 125 14.95 -4.69 8.79
N LEU A 126 14.18 -4.83 7.71
CA LEU A 126 13.35 -6.01 7.48
C LEU A 126 14.13 -7.31 7.32
N PRO A 127 15.33 -7.36 6.72
CA PRO A 127 16.12 -8.58 6.68
C PRO A 127 16.48 -9.09 8.09
N ARG A 128 16.87 -8.18 8.99
CA ARG A 128 17.18 -8.52 10.40
C ARG A 128 15.95 -8.98 11.16
N LEU A 129 14.82 -8.30 10.95
CA LEU A 129 13.53 -8.66 11.55
C LEU A 129 13.11 -10.08 11.12
N ARG A 130 13.24 -10.41 9.83
CA ARG A 130 12.84 -11.71 9.28
C ARG A 130 13.69 -12.87 9.76
N VAL A 131 14.96 -12.66 10.10
CA VAL A 131 15.81 -13.70 10.72
C VAL A 131 15.16 -14.19 12.01
N ARG A 132 14.63 -13.31 12.85
CA ARG A 132 14.02 -13.66 14.12
C ARG A 132 12.53 -13.99 14.00
N TRP A 133 11.81 -13.27 13.12
CA TRP A 133 10.37 -13.39 12.90
C TRP A 133 10.07 -13.57 11.39
N PRO A 134 10.24 -14.78 10.85
CA PRO A 134 10.03 -15.03 9.40
C PRO A 134 8.63 -14.70 8.90
N ALA A 135 7.63 -14.84 9.78
CA ALA A 135 6.23 -14.57 9.47
C ALA A 135 5.80 -13.12 9.70
N ALA A 136 6.72 -12.17 9.96
CA ALA A 136 6.40 -10.79 10.33
C ALA A 136 5.41 -10.12 9.36
N ALA A 137 5.58 -10.26 8.05
CA ALA A 137 4.70 -9.66 7.05
C ALA A 137 3.25 -10.19 7.18
N ARG A 138 3.07 -11.50 7.32
CA ARG A 138 1.74 -12.11 7.50
C ARG A 138 1.12 -11.74 8.86
N THR A 139 1.93 -11.69 9.90
CA THR A 139 1.45 -11.32 11.24
C THR A 139 0.97 -9.89 11.27
N VAL A 140 1.74 -8.95 10.72
CA VAL A 140 1.33 -7.54 10.61
C VAL A 140 0.10 -7.39 9.71
N GLY A 141 0.00 -8.16 8.62
CA GLY A 141 -1.20 -8.18 7.78
C GLY A 141 -2.47 -8.57 8.54
N ARG A 142 -2.40 -9.58 9.43
CA ARG A 142 -3.55 -9.96 10.30
C ARG A 142 -3.90 -8.86 11.31
N VAL A 143 -2.89 -8.27 11.96
CA VAL A 143 -3.12 -7.15 12.90
C VAL A 143 -3.73 -5.95 12.18
N ALA A 144 -3.28 -5.66 10.96
CA ALA A 144 -3.84 -4.59 10.14
C ALA A 144 -5.31 -4.84 9.80
N ALA A 145 -5.69 -6.09 9.47
CA ALA A 145 -7.09 -6.45 9.24
C ALA A 145 -7.96 -6.24 10.49
N GLN A 146 -7.50 -6.67 11.65
CA GLN A 146 -8.20 -6.43 12.93
C GLN A 146 -8.33 -4.93 13.24
N ALA A 147 -7.30 -4.13 12.94
CA ALA A 147 -7.37 -2.69 13.13
C ALA A 147 -8.40 -2.03 12.17
N VAL A 148 -8.54 -2.54 10.94
CA VAL A 148 -9.60 -2.12 10.01
C VAL A 148 -10.99 -2.40 10.60
N GLU A 149 -11.22 -3.61 11.09
CA GLU A 149 -12.50 -4.00 11.72
C GLU A 149 -12.83 -3.10 12.93
N ALA A 150 -11.84 -2.84 13.79
CA ALA A 150 -12.02 -1.95 14.94
C ALA A 150 -12.40 -0.52 14.53
N LEU A 151 -11.77 0.01 13.47
CA LEU A 151 -12.09 1.34 12.93
C LEU A 151 -13.49 1.39 12.28
N GLU A 152 -13.96 0.30 11.72
CA GLU A 152 -15.30 0.20 11.16
C GLU A 152 -16.37 0.22 12.27
N ILE A 153 -16.16 -0.55 13.34
CA ILE A 153 -17.02 -0.54 14.54
C ILE A 153 -17.03 0.86 15.17
N GLU A 154 -15.85 1.50 15.33
CA GLU A 154 -15.76 2.87 15.85
C GLU A 154 -16.59 3.83 14.99
N ALA A 155 -16.50 3.74 13.68
CA ALA A 155 -17.23 4.61 12.75
C ALA A 155 -18.75 4.40 12.84
N GLU A 156 -19.21 3.15 12.99
CA GLU A 156 -20.63 2.81 13.17
C GLU A 156 -21.18 3.38 14.49
N VAL A 157 -20.44 3.23 15.59
CA VAL A 157 -20.83 3.79 16.90
C VAL A 157 -20.94 5.30 16.82
N VAL A 158 -19.92 5.98 16.27
CA VAL A 158 -19.94 7.44 16.10
C VAL A 158 -21.13 7.89 15.24
N ALA A 159 -21.42 7.19 14.16
CA ALA A 159 -22.56 7.51 13.30
C ALA A 159 -23.91 7.35 14.03
N SER A 160 -24.04 6.29 14.84
CA SER A 160 -25.23 6.06 15.67
C SER A 160 -25.44 7.15 16.73
N ASP A 161 -24.35 7.51 17.44
CA ASP A 161 -24.39 8.54 18.47
C ASP A 161 -24.75 9.92 17.89
N LEU A 162 -24.15 10.28 16.74
CA LEU A 162 -24.47 11.52 16.05
C LEU A 162 -25.95 11.59 15.60
N ALA A 163 -26.48 10.47 15.10
CA ALA A 163 -27.90 10.41 14.72
C ALA A 163 -28.82 10.63 15.91
N SER A 164 -28.45 10.13 17.09
CA SER A 164 -29.26 10.30 18.32
C SER A 164 -29.25 11.73 18.91
N VAL A 165 -28.26 12.56 18.53
CA VAL A 165 -28.12 13.95 19.04
C VAL A 165 -28.84 14.96 18.14
N VAL A 166 -29.18 14.60 16.89
CA VAL A 166 -29.81 15.50 15.90
C VAL A 166 -31.36 15.39 15.92
N GLU A 167 -31.93 14.45 16.69
CA GLU A 167 -33.36 14.40 17.03
C GLU A 167 -33.65 15.27 18.25
#